data_d7f3a4f017ac762eea27632102d195be
#
_entry.id   d7f3a4f017ac762eea27632102d195be
#
_cell.length_a   1.000
_cell.length_b   1.000
_cell.length_c   1.000
_cell.angle_alpha   90.00
_cell.angle_beta   90.00
_cell.angle_gamma   90.00
#
_symmetry.space_group_name_H-M   'P 1'
#
loop_
_entity.id
_entity.type
_entity.pdbx_description
1 polymer ?
#
loop_
_entity_poly.entity_id
_entity_poly.type
_entity_poly.pdbx_seq_one_letter_code
_entity_poly.pdbx_strand_id
1 'polypeptide(L)'
;MLVNVNVVEAAANADVDRYFLASSVCVYRDMELGEAELTEDDAYPALPDNEYGWEKLYAERAVASYAREGRFQARIARFQNCYGPQGTWTGGREKAPAALCRKVAESTDGTIEVWGDGSAVRSFIYVDDLVEGVRRLVDSDVSDPTNIGTREYVSVRELVDLVSSSAEKEITPLWVPGPVGVQNRNFSNDRIESLGFEPTFDLVQ
;
A
#
# COMPACT_ATOMS: atom_id res chain seq x y z
N MET A 1 2.08 12.65 13.47
CA MET A 1 3.05 12.38 14.55
C MET A 1 2.42 12.39 15.94
N LEU A 2 1.86 13.49 16.47
CA LEU A 2 1.31 13.56 17.84
C LEU A 2 0.22 12.49 18.10
N VAL A 3 -0.67 12.22 17.15
CA VAL A 3 -1.70 11.18 17.29
C VAL A 3 -1.06 9.81 17.57
N ASN A 4 -0.05 9.41 16.78
CA ASN A 4 0.61 8.12 16.96
C ASN A 4 1.30 8.02 18.33
N VAL A 5 2.01 9.06 18.75
CA VAL A 5 2.67 9.09 20.06
C VAL A 5 1.65 8.95 21.20
N ASN A 6 0.58 9.75 21.17
CA ASN A 6 -0.45 9.73 22.22
C ASN A 6 -1.17 8.38 22.29
N VAL A 7 -1.47 7.76 21.13
CA VAL A 7 -2.16 6.46 21.10
C VAL A 7 -1.25 5.33 21.60
N VAL A 8 0.03 5.33 21.22
CA VAL A 8 1.00 4.33 21.71
C VAL A 8 1.18 4.44 23.22
N GLU A 9 1.33 5.69 23.74
CA GLU A 9 1.44 5.92 25.18
C GLU A 9 0.17 5.50 25.93
N ALA A 10 -1.00 5.85 25.40
CA ALA A 10 -2.27 5.46 26.00
C ALA A 10 -2.46 3.93 26.03
N ALA A 11 -2.08 3.24 24.94
CA ALA A 11 -2.11 1.78 24.88
C ALA A 11 -1.18 1.14 25.92
N ALA A 12 0.04 1.66 26.06
CA ALA A 12 1.00 1.19 27.06
C ALA A 12 0.51 1.43 28.49
N ASN A 13 -0.18 2.55 28.75
CA ASN A 13 -0.73 2.86 30.06
C ASN A 13 -2.02 2.07 30.38
N ALA A 14 -2.70 1.55 29.34
CA ALA A 14 -3.87 0.70 29.48
C ALA A 14 -3.53 -0.81 29.59
N ASP A 15 -2.24 -1.13 29.62
CA ASP A 15 -1.71 -2.51 29.71
C ASP A 15 -2.33 -3.44 28.65
N VAL A 16 -2.42 -2.97 27.39
CA VAL A 16 -2.92 -3.82 26.31
C VAL A 16 -1.91 -4.93 26.00
N ASP A 17 -2.35 -6.14 25.74
CA ASP A 17 -1.48 -7.28 25.42
C ASP A 17 -0.78 -7.10 24.07
N ARG A 18 -1.49 -6.52 23.10
CA ARG A 18 -1.02 -6.42 21.71
C ARG A 18 -1.39 -5.07 21.09
N TYR A 19 -0.44 -4.49 20.36
CA TYR A 19 -0.62 -3.23 19.63
C TYR A 19 -0.36 -3.46 18.14
N PHE A 20 -1.37 -3.19 17.31
CA PHE A 20 -1.26 -3.24 15.86
C PHE A 20 -1.05 -1.83 15.28
N LEU A 21 -0.02 -1.67 14.43
CA LEU A 21 0.24 -0.45 13.68
C LEU A 21 0.03 -0.68 12.18
N ALA A 22 -0.93 0.01 11.59
CA ALA A 22 -1.04 0.16 10.14
C ALA A 22 0.02 1.16 9.65
N SER A 23 1.14 0.64 9.17
CA SER A 23 2.19 1.38 8.49
C SER A 23 1.99 1.37 6.97
N SER A 24 2.99 1.72 6.19
CA SER A 24 2.90 1.85 4.75
C SER A 24 4.24 1.56 4.08
N VAL A 25 4.22 1.03 2.86
CA VAL A 25 5.41 0.93 2.00
C VAL A 25 6.00 2.30 1.61
N CYS A 26 5.34 3.40 1.95
CA CYS A 26 5.93 4.74 1.82
C CYS A 26 7.12 4.99 2.77
N VAL A 27 7.41 4.07 3.71
CA VAL A 27 8.62 4.13 4.54
C VAL A 27 9.91 3.84 3.77
N TYR A 28 9.80 3.22 2.59
CA TYR A 28 10.95 2.92 1.74
C TYR A 28 11.36 4.12 0.90
N ARG A 29 12.61 4.08 0.44
CA ARG A 29 13.15 4.98 -0.56
C ARG A 29 12.48 4.79 -1.92
N ASP A 30 12.71 5.73 -2.81
CA ASP A 30 12.41 5.54 -4.23
C ASP A 30 13.20 4.38 -4.83
N MET A 31 12.63 3.78 -5.88
CA MET A 31 13.22 2.68 -6.62
C MET A 31 13.35 3.04 -8.10
N GLU A 32 14.41 2.56 -8.73
CA GLU A 32 14.57 2.63 -10.18
C GLU A 32 13.78 1.51 -10.88
N LEU A 33 13.47 1.71 -12.16
CA LEU A 33 12.83 0.66 -12.97
C LEU A 33 13.76 -0.55 -13.10
N GLY A 34 13.21 -1.74 -12.83
CA GLY A 34 13.98 -2.99 -12.90
C GLY A 34 14.81 -3.30 -11.66
N GLU A 35 14.75 -2.47 -10.63
CA GLU A 35 15.36 -2.77 -9.34
C GLU A 35 14.69 -3.97 -8.67
N ALA A 36 15.47 -4.78 -7.96
CA ALA A 36 14.96 -5.93 -7.20
C ALA A 36 13.97 -5.48 -6.12
N GLU A 37 13.08 -6.39 -5.71
CA GLU A 37 12.13 -6.15 -4.63
C GLU A 37 12.85 -5.69 -3.35
N LEU A 38 12.33 -4.63 -2.73
CA LEU A 38 12.78 -4.22 -1.40
C LEU A 38 12.17 -5.12 -0.32
N THR A 39 13.02 -5.61 0.55
CA THR A 39 12.63 -6.35 1.74
C THR A 39 12.32 -5.40 2.90
N GLU A 40 11.81 -5.91 3.99
CA GLU A 40 11.52 -5.09 5.17
C GLU A 40 12.77 -4.43 5.76
N ASP A 41 13.93 -5.03 5.60
CA ASP A 41 15.20 -4.50 6.10
C ASP A 41 15.70 -3.30 5.28
N ASP A 42 15.30 -3.20 4.01
CA ASP A 42 15.67 -2.10 3.10
C ASP A 42 15.00 -0.74 3.45
N ALA A 43 14.19 -0.68 4.50
CA ALA A 43 13.77 0.58 5.08
C ALA A 43 14.93 1.36 5.74
N TYR A 44 16.09 0.72 5.89
CA TYR A 44 17.30 1.33 6.43
C TYR A 44 18.52 1.08 5.52
N PRO A 45 19.36 2.11 5.30
CA PRO A 45 19.29 3.49 5.84
C PRO A 45 18.03 4.22 5.37
N ALA A 46 17.39 4.93 6.32
CA ALA A 46 16.08 5.56 6.10
C ALA A 46 16.15 6.69 5.07
N LEU A 47 15.34 6.60 4.02
CA LEU A 47 15.22 7.62 2.97
C LEU A 47 13.80 7.65 2.37
N PRO A 48 12.73 7.78 3.17
CA PRO A 48 11.39 7.99 2.63
C PRO A 48 11.32 9.22 1.73
N ASP A 49 10.54 9.15 0.66
CA ASP A 49 10.42 10.20 -0.35
C ASP A 49 9.55 11.40 0.07
N ASN A 50 8.78 11.23 1.17
CA ASN A 50 7.86 12.27 1.64
C ASN A 50 7.61 12.19 3.15
N GLU A 51 6.99 13.24 3.68
CA GLU A 51 6.71 13.42 5.11
C GLU A 51 5.80 12.33 5.68
N TYR A 52 4.89 11.78 4.87
CA TYR A 52 4.03 10.66 5.28
C TYR A 52 4.86 9.40 5.55
N GLY A 53 5.80 9.08 4.67
CA GLY A 53 6.73 7.97 4.86
C GLY A 53 7.58 8.14 6.12
N TRP A 54 8.13 9.32 6.35
CA TRP A 54 8.88 9.65 7.56
C TRP A 54 8.03 9.54 8.82
N GLU A 55 6.78 10.00 8.79
CA GLU A 55 5.86 9.86 9.93
C GLU A 55 5.57 8.40 10.25
N LYS A 56 5.31 7.57 9.23
CA LYS A 56 5.07 6.14 9.40
C LYS A 56 6.30 5.42 9.96
N LEU A 57 7.48 5.68 9.40
CA LEU A 57 8.72 5.08 9.89
C LEU A 57 9.03 5.47 11.34
N TYR A 58 8.78 6.73 11.72
CA TYR A 58 8.90 7.16 13.11
C TYR A 58 7.90 6.44 14.02
N ALA A 59 6.65 6.27 13.58
CA ALA A 59 5.64 5.54 14.33
C ALA A 59 6.05 4.07 14.57
N GLU A 60 6.61 3.40 13.55
CA GLU A 60 7.18 2.04 13.69
C GLU A 60 8.25 1.99 14.79
N ARG A 61 9.18 2.95 14.76
CA ARG A 61 10.25 3.04 15.79
C ARG A 61 9.70 3.26 17.19
N ALA A 62 8.70 4.13 17.33
CA ALA A 62 8.05 4.39 18.60
C ALA A 62 7.39 3.11 19.14
N VAL A 63 6.55 2.44 18.33
CA VAL A 63 5.89 1.18 18.69
C VAL A 63 6.92 0.11 19.07
N ALA A 64 7.96 -0.06 18.25
CA ALA A 64 9.04 -1.02 18.54
C ALA A 64 9.81 -0.71 19.82
N SER A 65 9.95 0.57 20.20
CA SER A 65 10.57 0.96 21.48
C SER A 65 9.75 0.50 22.68
N TYR A 66 8.46 0.80 22.68
CA TYR A 66 7.56 0.35 23.76
C TYR A 66 7.46 -1.18 23.85
N ALA A 67 7.48 -1.88 22.71
CA ALA A 67 7.49 -3.34 22.68
C ALA A 67 8.78 -3.93 23.30
N ARG A 68 9.95 -3.34 22.98
CA ARG A 68 11.24 -3.75 23.61
C ARG A 68 11.27 -3.52 25.11
N GLU A 69 10.54 -2.53 25.60
CA GLU A 69 10.35 -2.27 27.04
C GLU A 69 9.33 -3.21 27.69
N GLY A 70 8.75 -4.14 26.92
CA GLY A 70 7.79 -5.11 27.42
C GLY A 70 6.39 -4.54 27.71
N ARG A 71 6.05 -3.38 27.12
CA ARG A 71 4.77 -2.71 27.39
C ARG A 71 3.59 -3.39 26.67
N PHE A 72 3.83 -3.98 25.51
CA PHE A 72 2.90 -4.78 24.72
C PHE A 72 3.66 -5.58 23.65
N GLN A 73 2.99 -6.51 22.99
CA GLN A 73 3.48 -7.15 21.78
C GLN A 73 3.14 -6.30 20.57
N ALA A 74 4.15 -5.89 19.76
CA ALA A 74 3.91 -5.12 18.55
C ALA A 74 3.54 -6.02 17.36
N ARG A 75 2.66 -5.53 16.49
CA ARG A 75 2.40 -6.04 15.14
C ARG A 75 2.40 -4.85 14.19
N ILE A 76 3.31 -4.83 13.24
CA ILE A 76 3.53 -3.68 12.35
C ILE A 76 3.36 -4.13 10.91
N ALA A 77 2.35 -3.64 10.22
CA ALA A 77 2.08 -3.97 8.82
C ALA A 77 2.37 -2.78 7.90
N ARG A 78 3.23 -2.96 6.90
CA ARG A 78 3.49 -2.01 5.82
C ARG A 78 2.58 -2.34 4.65
N PHE A 79 1.49 -1.60 4.54
CA PHE A 79 0.50 -1.82 3.48
C PHE A 79 1.00 -1.34 2.13
N GLN A 80 0.84 -2.17 1.10
CA GLN A 80 0.87 -1.75 -0.30
C GLN A 80 -0.44 -1.02 -0.66
N ASN A 81 -0.64 -0.68 -1.94
CA ASN A 81 -1.83 0.08 -2.31
C ASN A 81 -3.07 -0.82 -2.20
N CYS A 82 -3.93 -0.50 -1.26
CA CYS A 82 -5.21 -1.19 -1.08
C CYS A 82 -6.30 -0.57 -1.96
N TYR A 83 -7.14 -1.42 -2.56
CA TYR A 83 -8.34 -1.04 -3.29
C TYR A 83 -9.51 -1.94 -2.90
N GLY A 84 -10.72 -1.55 -3.24
CA GLY A 84 -11.92 -2.33 -2.98
C GLY A 84 -13.18 -1.46 -2.83
N PRO A 85 -14.35 -2.09 -2.63
CA PRO A 85 -15.61 -1.38 -2.46
C PRO A 85 -15.59 -0.46 -1.23
N GLN A 86 -16.42 0.57 -1.24
CA GLN A 86 -16.53 1.60 -0.21
C GLN A 86 -15.28 2.50 -0.05
N GLY A 87 -14.26 2.33 -0.89
CA GLY A 87 -13.13 3.24 -0.98
C GLY A 87 -13.54 4.60 -1.58
N THR A 88 -12.72 5.63 -1.35
CA THR A 88 -12.91 6.93 -2.00
C THR A 88 -12.71 6.79 -3.51
N TRP A 89 -13.69 7.19 -4.32
CA TRP A 89 -13.68 7.11 -5.78
C TRP A 89 -13.81 8.47 -6.49
N THR A 90 -14.00 9.56 -5.72
CA THR A 90 -14.11 10.93 -6.20
C THR A 90 -13.55 11.92 -5.19
N GLY A 91 -13.29 13.17 -5.59
CA GLY A 91 -12.87 14.26 -4.71
C GLY A 91 -11.36 14.45 -4.59
N GLY A 92 -10.56 13.83 -5.46
CA GLY A 92 -9.10 14.04 -5.58
C GLY A 92 -8.25 13.29 -4.55
N ARG A 93 -8.83 12.33 -3.83
CA ARG A 93 -8.13 11.45 -2.88
C ARG A 93 -8.20 9.98 -3.27
N GLU A 94 -8.88 9.68 -4.37
CA GLU A 94 -9.03 8.33 -4.92
C GLU A 94 -7.69 7.76 -5.38
N LYS A 95 -7.49 6.47 -5.17
CA LYS A 95 -6.38 5.72 -5.73
C LYS A 95 -6.59 5.45 -7.23
N ALA A 96 -5.51 5.14 -7.95
CA ALA A 96 -5.55 4.96 -9.39
C ALA A 96 -6.64 3.98 -9.88
N PRO A 97 -6.85 2.79 -9.30
CA PRO A 97 -7.93 1.91 -9.75
C PRO A 97 -9.30 2.58 -9.68
N ALA A 98 -9.65 3.18 -8.54
CA ALA A 98 -10.95 3.84 -8.36
C ALA A 98 -11.13 5.05 -9.30
N ALA A 99 -10.06 5.85 -9.49
CA ALA A 99 -10.07 6.99 -10.40
C ALA A 99 -10.29 6.56 -11.85
N LEU A 100 -9.59 5.50 -12.29
CA LEU A 100 -9.72 4.98 -13.65
C LEU A 100 -11.08 4.32 -13.87
N CYS A 101 -11.59 3.51 -12.95
CA CYS A 101 -12.93 2.95 -13.02
C CYS A 101 -13.99 4.05 -13.21
N ARG A 102 -13.91 5.12 -12.42
CA ARG A 102 -14.82 6.26 -12.56
C ARG A 102 -14.69 6.93 -13.91
N LYS A 103 -13.45 7.27 -14.34
CA LYS A 103 -13.21 7.95 -15.62
C LYS A 103 -13.72 7.13 -16.81
N VAL A 104 -13.46 5.84 -16.82
CA VAL A 104 -13.94 4.92 -17.85
C VAL A 104 -15.47 4.82 -17.82
N ALA A 105 -16.09 4.71 -16.64
CA ALA A 105 -17.53 4.64 -16.50
C ALA A 105 -18.22 5.92 -17.03
N GLU A 106 -17.68 7.09 -16.70
CA GLU A 106 -18.20 8.42 -17.07
C GLU A 106 -17.87 8.83 -18.52
N SER A 107 -16.89 8.20 -19.16
CA SER A 107 -16.53 8.53 -20.55
C SER A 107 -17.67 8.25 -21.51
N THR A 108 -18.02 9.28 -22.31
CA THR A 108 -19.09 9.24 -23.33
C THR A 108 -18.55 9.28 -24.75
N ASP A 109 -17.30 9.68 -24.95
CA ASP A 109 -16.63 9.82 -26.24
C ASP A 109 -15.49 8.82 -26.46
N GLY A 110 -15.29 7.88 -25.50
CA GLY A 110 -14.23 6.90 -25.55
C GLY A 110 -12.85 7.46 -25.17
N THR A 111 -12.77 8.64 -24.54
CA THR A 111 -11.49 9.22 -24.11
C THR A 111 -11.47 9.46 -22.60
N ILE A 112 -10.27 9.34 -21.98
CA ILE A 112 -10.03 9.71 -20.59
C ILE A 112 -8.67 10.38 -20.45
N GLU A 113 -8.56 11.41 -19.63
CA GLU A 113 -7.26 11.99 -19.26
C GLU A 113 -6.58 11.14 -18.18
N VAL A 114 -5.31 10.81 -18.41
CA VAL A 114 -4.46 10.06 -17.47
C VAL A 114 -3.14 10.82 -17.28
N TRP A 115 -2.71 10.99 -16.04
CA TRP A 115 -1.47 11.69 -15.72
C TRP A 115 -0.25 10.84 -16.01
N GLY A 116 0.80 11.49 -16.52
CA GLY A 116 2.07 10.85 -16.88
C GLY A 116 2.06 10.23 -18.27
N ASP A 117 2.91 9.23 -18.47
CA ASP A 117 3.07 8.49 -19.73
C ASP A 117 2.57 7.04 -19.66
N GLY A 118 2.07 6.64 -18.50
CA GLY A 118 1.57 5.30 -18.24
C GLY A 118 2.65 4.28 -17.84
N SER A 119 3.90 4.67 -17.74
CA SER A 119 5.02 3.75 -17.42
C SER A 119 5.18 3.41 -15.94
N ALA A 120 4.62 4.22 -15.05
CA ALA A 120 4.74 4.02 -13.61
C ALA A 120 4.10 2.68 -13.18
N VAL A 121 4.85 1.87 -12.43
CA VAL A 121 4.45 0.53 -12.02
C VAL A 121 4.01 0.50 -10.55
N ARG A 122 2.94 -0.20 -10.26
CA ARG A 122 2.36 -0.37 -8.92
C ARG A 122 1.84 -1.79 -8.74
N SER A 123 1.72 -2.19 -7.47
CA SER A 123 0.89 -3.32 -7.06
C SER A 123 -0.33 -2.82 -6.30
N PHE A 124 -1.41 -3.57 -6.37
CA PHE A 124 -2.66 -3.27 -5.68
C PHE A 124 -3.18 -4.53 -5.01
N ILE A 125 -3.47 -4.45 -3.73
CA ILE A 125 -4.06 -5.54 -2.96
C ILE A 125 -5.55 -5.28 -2.72
N TYR A 126 -6.39 -6.28 -2.96
CA TYR A 126 -7.81 -6.17 -2.63
C TYR A 126 -8.03 -6.13 -1.13
N VAL A 127 -9.03 -5.39 -0.69
CA VAL A 127 -9.23 -5.09 0.75
C VAL A 127 -9.42 -6.35 1.59
N ASP A 128 -10.13 -7.36 1.08
CA ASP A 128 -10.37 -8.60 1.85
C ASP A 128 -9.07 -9.41 2.02
N ASP A 129 -8.21 -9.47 1.01
CA ASP A 129 -6.87 -10.06 1.14
C ASP A 129 -6.00 -9.27 2.12
N LEU A 130 -6.07 -7.94 2.07
CA LEU A 130 -5.33 -7.12 3.04
C LEU A 130 -5.77 -7.43 4.47
N VAL A 131 -7.09 -7.56 4.71
CA VAL A 131 -7.64 -7.91 6.03
C VAL A 131 -7.20 -9.30 6.47
N GLU A 132 -7.17 -10.28 5.56
CA GLU A 132 -6.65 -11.63 5.88
C GLU A 132 -5.16 -11.58 6.22
N GLY A 133 -4.35 -10.84 5.48
CA GLY A 133 -2.93 -10.63 5.81
C GLY A 133 -2.74 -9.99 7.18
N VAL A 134 -3.54 -8.98 7.52
CA VAL A 134 -3.55 -8.35 8.85
C VAL A 134 -3.91 -9.37 9.94
N ARG A 135 -4.95 -10.17 9.72
CA ARG A 135 -5.37 -11.19 10.68
C ARG A 135 -4.25 -12.19 10.96
N ARG A 136 -3.59 -12.71 9.91
CA ARG A 136 -2.46 -13.64 10.05
C ARG A 136 -1.29 -13.02 10.83
N LEU A 137 -0.94 -11.77 10.50
CA LEU A 137 0.12 -11.07 11.22
C LEU A 137 -0.25 -10.85 12.69
N VAL A 138 -1.48 -10.44 12.97
CA VAL A 138 -1.96 -10.21 14.34
C VAL A 138 -1.97 -11.50 15.15
N ASP A 139 -2.35 -12.63 14.56
CA ASP A 139 -2.38 -13.94 15.22
C ASP A 139 -0.99 -14.60 15.37
N SER A 140 0.03 -14.12 14.63
CA SER A 140 1.40 -14.63 14.69
C SER A 140 2.19 -14.09 15.88
N ASP A 141 3.44 -14.57 16.02
CA ASP A 141 4.41 -14.04 16.97
C ASP A 141 5.41 -13.05 16.34
N VAL A 142 5.21 -12.68 15.05
CA VAL A 142 6.09 -11.76 14.34
C VAL A 142 5.92 -10.34 14.86
N SER A 143 6.98 -9.78 15.43
CA SER A 143 7.03 -8.41 15.96
C SER A 143 7.72 -7.42 15.03
N ASP A 144 8.47 -7.91 14.05
CA ASP A 144 9.14 -7.06 13.05
C ASP A 144 8.15 -6.51 12.04
N PRO A 145 8.43 -5.32 11.48
CA PRO A 145 7.63 -4.78 10.39
C PRO A 145 7.47 -5.78 9.24
N THR A 146 6.29 -5.90 8.71
CA THR A 146 5.93 -6.91 7.69
C THR A 146 5.20 -6.24 6.54
N ASN A 147 5.67 -6.43 5.32
CA ASN A 147 4.97 -5.99 4.12
C ASN A 147 3.71 -6.84 3.90
N ILE A 148 2.60 -6.20 3.57
CA ILE A 148 1.37 -6.88 3.16
C ILE A 148 0.92 -6.31 1.82
N GLY A 149 0.94 -7.15 0.80
CA GLY A 149 0.61 -6.79 -0.57
C GLY A 149 0.55 -8.01 -1.48
N THR A 150 0.66 -7.77 -2.77
CA THR A 150 0.69 -8.81 -3.81
C THR A 150 1.96 -8.69 -4.64
N ARG A 151 2.30 -9.75 -5.39
CA ARG A 151 3.36 -9.75 -6.39
C ARG A 151 2.84 -9.41 -7.80
N GLU A 152 1.60 -9.00 -7.89
CA GLU A 152 1.00 -8.55 -9.15
C GLU A 152 1.33 -7.08 -9.37
N TYR A 153 2.26 -6.84 -10.29
CA TYR A 153 2.70 -5.49 -10.65
C TYR A 153 2.10 -5.11 -12.00
N VAL A 154 1.53 -3.91 -12.07
CA VAL A 154 0.86 -3.38 -13.24
C VAL A 154 1.31 -1.96 -13.50
N SER A 155 1.61 -1.63 -14.76
CA SER A 155 1.80 -0.26 -15.18
C SER A 155 0.45 0.49 -15.21
N VAL A 156 0.49 1.80 -15.13
CA VAL A 156 -0.74 2.61 -15.27
C VAL A 156 -1.39 2.37 -16.63
N ARG A 157 -0.60 2.07 -17.67
CA ARG A 157 -1.12 1.73 -19.02
C ARG A 157 -1.91 0.42 -18.98
N GLU A 158 -1.31 -0.63 -18.46
CA GLU A 158 -1.98 -1.94 -18.31
C GLU A 158 -3.23 -1.83 -17.42
N LEU A 159 -3.18 -0.99 -16.38
CA LEU A 159 -4.36 -0.76 -15.52
C LEU A 159 -5.50 -0.08 -16.29
N VAL A 160 -5.20 0.87 -17.20
CA VAL A 160 -6.22 1.46 -18.10
C VAL A 160 -6.82 0.38 -18.99
N ASP A 161 -5.99 -0.49 -19.58
CA ASP A 161 -6.45 -1.56 -20.47
C ASP A 161 -7.33 -2.56 -19.70
N LEU A 162 -6.95 -2.94 -18.48
CA LEU A 162 -7.75 -3.83 -17.61
C LEU A 162 -9.11 -3.23 -17.29
N VAL A 163 -9.15 -1.97 -16.84
CA VAL A 163 -10.42 -1.28 -16.50
C VAL A 163 -11.31 -1.12 -17.73
N SER A 164 -10.72 -0.79 -18.89
CA SER A 164 -11.46 -0.62 -20.16
C SER A 164 -12.09 -1.94 -20.60
N SER A 165 -11.29 -3.02 -20.52
CA SER A 165 -11.76 -4.38 -20.85
C SER A 165 -12.87 -4.84 -19.91
N SER A 166 -12.72 -4.61 -18.61
CA SER A 166 -13.74 -4.98 -17.61
C SER A 166 -15.04 -4.18 -17.78
N ALA A 167 -14.95 -2.95 -18.29
CA ALA A 167 -16.11 -2.12 -18.59
C ALA A 167 -16.72 -2.40 -19.98
N GLU A 168 -16.13 -3.27 -20.78
CA GLU A 168 -16.50 -3.52 -22.19
C GLU A 168 -16.55 -2.23 -23.03
N LYS A 169 -15.60 -1.30 -22.77
CA LYS A 169 -15.51 0.00 -23.47
C LYS A 169 -14.18 0.11 -24.21
N GLU A 170 -14.23 0.64 -25.43
CA GLU A 170 -13.05 1.10 -26.13
C GLU A 170 -12.63 2.47 -25.60
N ILE A 171 -11.48 2.55 -24.94
CA ILE A 171 -10.97 3.76 -24.32
C ILE A 171 -9.60 4.13 -24.89
N THR A 172 -9.46 5.39 -25.29
CA THR A 172 -8.20 5.99 -25.69
C THR A 172 -7.71 6.91 -24.56
N PRO A 173 -6.63 6.56 -23.85
CA PRO A 173 -6.07 7.43 -22.83
C PRO A 173 -5.37 8.65 -23.45
N LEU A 174 -5.70 9.83 -22.96
CA LEU A 174 -5.00 11.08 -23.25
C LEU A 174 -3.98 11.31 -22.14
N TRP A 175 -2.71 11.05 -22.45
CA TRP A 175 -1.62 11.25 -21.50
C TRP A 175 -1.32 12.72 -21.32
N VAL A 176 -1.49 13.24 -20.10
CA VAL A 176 -1.31 14.66 -19.78
C VAL A 176 -0.27 14.83 -18.69
N PRO A 177 0.50 15.94 -18.66
CA PRO A 177 1.39 16.26 -17.55
C PRO A 177 0.62 16.31 -16.22
N GLY A 178 1.20 15.71 -15.16
CA GLY A 178 0.58 15.71 -13.84
C GLY A 178 1.48 15.02 -12.80
N PRO A 179 1.10 15.03 -11.54
CA PRO A 179 1.87 14.37 -10.49
C PRO A 179 1.80 12.85 -10.65
N VAL A 180 2.92 12.23 -11.01
CA VAL A 180 3.03 10.78 -11.24
C VAL A 180 3.42 10.04 -9.95
N GLY A 181 4.04 10.73 -9.01
CA GLY A 181 4.64 10.11 -7.82
C GLY A 181 5.90 9.31 -8.16
N VAL A 182 6.23 8.32 -7.36
CA VAL A 182 7.39 7.44 -7.59
C VAL A 182 7.22 6.57 -8.84
N GLN A 183 8.31 6.30 -9.56
CA GLN A 183 8.27 5.56 -10.82
C GLN A 183 8.01 4.06 -10.63
N ASN A 184 8.63 3.46 -9.62
CA ASN A 184 8.52 2.04 -9.36
C ASN A 184 8.31 1.76 -7.87
N ARG A 185 7.53 0.73 -7.57
CA ARG A 185 7.36 0.19 -6.21
C ARG A 185 7.20 -1.30 -6.29
N ASN A 186 8.22 -1.99 -5.81
CA ASN A 186 8.32 -3.45 -5.85
C ASN A 186 8.82 -3.93 -4.47
N PHE A 187 8.01 -4.70 -3.76
CA PHE A 187 8.30 -5.08 -2.38
C PHE A 187 8.12 -6.58 -2.19
N SER A 188 9.08 -7.22 -1.50
CA SER A 188 8.95 -8.60 -1.07
C SER A 188 7.77 -8.78 -0.11
N ASN A 189 7.06 -9.88 -0.29
CA ASN A 189 6.01 -10.34 0.61
C ASN A 189 6.42 -11.66 1.32
N ASP A 190 7.68 -12.07 1.25
CA ASP A 190 8.16 -13.35 1.78
C ASP A 190 7.81 -13.55 3.26
N ARG A 191 7.89 -12.48 4.07
CA ARG A 191 7.60 -12.55 5.50
C ARG A 191 6.14 -12.88 5.77
N ILE A 192 5.19 -12.20 5.12
CA ILE A 192 3.76 -12.50 5.31
C ILE A 192 3.37 -13.83 4.65
N GLU A 193 3.98 -14.18 3.52
CA GLU A 193 3.77 -15.47 2.85
C GLU A 193 4.26 -16.63 3.74
N SER A 194 5.36 -16.45 4.50
CA SER A 194 5.82 -17.45 5.48
C SER A 194 4.81 -17.74 6.59
N LEU A 195 3.85 -16.83 6.82
CA LEU A 195 2.72 -17.02 7.73
C LEU A 195 1.52 -17.70 7.06
N GLY A 196 1.72 -18.21 5.84
CA GLY A 196 0.68 -18.87 5.05
C GLY A 196 -0.29 -17.91 4.36
N PHE A 197 0.07 -16.60 4.25
CA PHE A 197 -0.72 -15.65 3.48
C PHE A 197 -0.55 -15.92 1.99
N GLU A 198 -1.67 -15.93 1.29
CA GLU A 198 -1.73 -16.05 -0.17
C GLU A 198 -2.91 -15.19 -0.65
N PRO A 199 -2.67 -14.18 -1.50
CA PRO A 199 -3.75 -13.39 -2.07
C PRO A 199 -4.69 -14.27 -2.90
N THR A 200 -5.99 -14.01 -2.80
CA THR A 200 -7.03 -14.77 -3.50
C THR A 200 -7.67 -14.00 -4.65
N PHE A 201 -7.52 -12.67 -4.65
CA PHE A 201 -8.04 -11.79 -5.70
C PHE A 201 -6.92 -11.26 -6.58
N ASP A 202 -7.13 -11.29 -7.88
CA ASP A 202 -6.32 -10.58 -8.87
C ASP A 202 -6.99 -9.26 -9.29
N LEU A 203 -6.31 -8.48 -10.13
CA LEU A 203 -6.83 -7.18 -10.59
C LEU A 203 -7.98 -7.30 -11.60
N VAL A 204 -8.27 -8.48 -12.12
CA VAL A 204 -9.32 -8.72 -13.13
C VAL A 204 -10.65 -9.10 -12.48
N GLN A 205 -10.63 -9.66 -11.30
CA GLN A 205 -11.82 -10.04 -10.51
C GLN A 205 -12.42 -8.84 -9.79
#